data_661f5ee8792fcf9251a608483c200ccf
#
_entry.id   661f5ee8792fcf9251a608483c200ccf
#
_cell.length_a   1.000
_cell.length_b   1.000
_cell.length_c   1.000
_cell.angle_alpha   90.00
_cell.angle_beta   90.00
_cell.angle_gamma   90.00
#
_symmetry.space_group_name_H-M   'P 1'
#
loop_
_entity.id
_entity.type
_entity.pdbx_description
1 polymer ?
#
loop_
_entity_poly.entity_id
_entity_poly.type
_entity_poly.pdbx_seq_one_letter_code
_entity_poly.pdbx_strand_id
1 'polypeptide(L)'
;MEEKNREINNIEANNREVDKREESNAEEKEMSAVALRGLTILPGTVIHFDLNRSKSIAAVQKALQEDGLVFLVTQKNPDEEEPQLEDLFRAGCVAKVKQVSKLPNNIIRVLVEGVSRALLLDLLTDDEMLKVRVEEMPEEEFHGDGLQTENEQIRKEAMIRQLAEMFGEYGKYYPKVGQ
;
A
#
# COMPACT_ATOMS: atom_id res chain seq x y z
N MET A 1 29.89 -26.94 31.82
CA MET A 1 30.33 -26.21 30.59
C MET A 1 29.59 -26.66 29.33
N GLU A 2 29.18 -27.90 29.21
CA GLU A 2 28.49 -28.44 28.03
C GLU A 2 27.04 -28.01 27.88
N GLU A 3 26.31 -27.77 28.96
CA GLU A 3 24.92 -27.29 28.88
C GLU A 3 24.77 -25.87 28.34
N LYS A 4 25.69 -24.98 28.68
CA LYS A 4 25.68 -23.59 28.18
C LYS A 4 25.97 -23.47 26.68
N ASN A 5 26.74 -24.41 26.14
CA ASN A 5 27.01 -24.46 24.70
C ASN A 5 25.82 -25.04 23.91
N ARG A 6 24.98 -25.86 24.52
CA ARG A 6 23.73 -26.36 23.87
C ARG A 6 22.66 -25.29 23.76
N GLU A 7 22.53 -24.44 24.78
CA GLU A 7 21.56 -23.30 24.71
C GLU A 7 21.96 -22.25 23.70
N ILE A 8 23.25 -21.93 23.59
CA ILE A 8 23.75 -20.97 22.60
C ILE A 8 23.54 -21.49 21.17
N ASN A 9 23.80 -22.77 20.93
CA ASN A 9 23.59 -23.38 19.61
C ASN A 9 22.10 -23.47 19.23
N ASN A 10 21.19 -23.63 20.20
CA ASN A 10 19.75 -23.61 19.95
C ASN A 10 19.21 -22.19 19.66
N ILE A 11 19.80 -21.16 20.26
CA ILE A 11 19.43 -19.76 20.01
C ILE A 11 19.93 -19.33 18.63
N GLU A 12 21.14 -19.75 18.22
CA GLU A 12 21.66 -19.49 16.89
C GLU A 12 20.96 -20.28 15.77
N ALA A 13 20.49 -21.49 16.05
CA ALA A 13 19.69 -22.26 15.12
C ALA A 13 18.29 -21.65 14.92
N ASN A 14 17.63 -21.20 16.00
CA ASN A 14 16.35 -20.51 15.93
C ASN A 14 16.45 -19.15 15.24
N ASN A 15 17.55 -18.41 15.40
CA ASN A 15 17.77 -17.16 14.67
C ASN A 15 18.07 -17.35 13.19
N ARG A 16 18.54 -18.53 12.77
CA ARG A 16 18.73 -18.85 11.34
C ARG A 16 17.45 -19.34 10.66
N GLU A 17 16.46 -19.81 11.41
CA GLU A 17 15.14 -20.18 10.86
C GLU A 17 14.21 -18.96 10.69
N VAL A 18 14.44 -17.86 11.39
CA VAL A 18 13.66 -16.63 11.24
C VAL A 18 14.06 -15.85 9.99
N ASP A 19 15.20 -16.11 9.37
CA ASP A 19 15.69 -15.42 8.18
C ASP A 19 15.43 -16.19 6.86
N LYS A 20 14.77 -17.33 6.94
CA LYS A 20 14.04 -17.89 5.79
C LYS A 20 12.66 -17.22 5.73
N ARG A 21 12.62 -15.94 5.32
CA ARG A 21 11.46 -15.46 4.59
C ARG A 21 11.27 -16.46 3.47
N GLU A 22 10.17 -17.20 3.53
CA GLU A 22 9.67 -17.91 2.36
C GLU A 22 9.85 -16.94 1.21
N GLU A 23 10.62 -17.32 0.20
CA GLU A 23 10.66 -16.63 -1.08
C GLU A 23 9.21 -16.68 -1.56
N SER A 24 8.42 -15.69 -1.16
CA SER A 24 7.11 -15.47 -1.71
C SER A 24 7.38 -15.29 -3.21
N ASN A 25 6.75 -16.10 -4.01
CA ASN A 25 6.80 -16.04 -5.48
C ASN A 25 6.04 -14.77 -5.95
N ALA A 26 6.22 -13.67 -5.22
CA ALA A 26 5.60 -12.38 -5.49
C ALA A 26 6.37 -11.77 -6.67
N GLU A 27 5.67 -11.58 -7.77
CA GLU A 27 6.25 -11.01 -8.98
C GLU A 27 6.59 -9.54 -8.77
N GLU A 28 7.87 -9.21 -8.89
CA GLU A 28 8.31 -7.82 -8.96
C GLU A 28 7.86 -7.21 -10.29
N LYS A 29 7.28 -6.03 -10.23
CA LYS A 29 6.78 -5.32 -11.41
C LYS A 29 7.27 -3.89 -11.43
N GLU A 30 7.71 -3.45 -12.61
CA GLU A 30 8.00 -2.04 -12.84
C GLU A 30 6.76 -1.34 -13.41
N MET A 31 6.41 -0.18 -12.85
CA MET A 31 5.24 0.56 -13.29
C MET A 31 5.34 2.05 -13.01
N SER A 32 4.52 2.84 -13.70
CA SER A 32 4.34 4.26 -13.43
C SER A 32 3.71 4.47 -12.06
N ALA A 33 4.14 5.52 -11.34
CA ALA A 33 3.64 5.81 -10.01
C ALA A 33 3.21 7.27 -9.83
N VAL A 34 2.32 7.49 -8.87
CA VAL A 34 1.91 8.82 -8.42
C VAL A 34 2.06 8.92 -6.91
N ALA A 35 2.83 9.90 -6.48
CA ALA A 35 2.97 10.24 -5.08
C ALA A 35 1.79 11.15 -4.65
N LEU A 36 0.94 10.63 -3.76
CA LEU A 36 -0.26 11.28 -3.26
C LEU A 36 0.03 12.12 -2.00
N ARG A 37 -0.60 13.28 -1.90
CA ARG A 37 -0.50 14.17 -0.75
C ARG A 37 -1.72 14.02 0.15
N GLY A 38 -1.51 13.46 1.36
CA GLY A 38 -2.56 13.36 2.38
C GLY A 38 -3.73 12.44 2.00
N LEU A 39 -3.54 11.55 1.03
CA LEU A 39 -4.54 10.61 0.55
C LEU A 39 -3.94 9.22 0.44
N THR A 40 -4.64 8.22 0.94
CA THR A 40 -4.29 6.80 0.82
C THR A 40 -5.41 6.06 0.10
N ILE A 41 -5.05 5.24 -0.87
CA ILE A 41 -5.99 4.42 -1.63
C ILE A 41 -5.90 2.97 -1.14
N LEU A 42 -7.04 2.33 -1.00
CA LEU A 42 -7.15 0.92 -0.60
C LEU A 42 -7.75 0.09 -1.73
N PRO A 43 -7.44 -1.19 -1.84
CA PRO A 43 -8.10 -2.10 -2.77
C PRO A 43 -9.63 -2.05 -2.64
N GLY A 44 -10.34 -2.19 -3.75
CA GLY A 44 -11.80 -2.13 -3.80
C GLY A 44 -12.41 -0.73 -3.67
N THR A 45 -11.61 0.32 -3.42
CA THR A 45 -12.12 1.69 -3.34
C THR A 45 -12.09 2.37 -4.70
N VAL A 46 -13.15 3.12 -5.02
CA VAL A 46 -13.22 3.98 -6.21
C VAL A 46 -13.20 5.43 -5.74
N ILE A 47 -12.20 6.18 -6.18
CA ILE A 47 -11.99 7.56 -5.75
C ILE A 47 -11.49 8.43 -6.90
N HIS A 48 -11.77 9.73 -6.83
CA HIS A 48 -11.16 10.71 -7.72
C HIS A 48 -10.27 11.68 -6.95
N PHE A 49 -9.20 12.12 -7.60
CA PHE A 49 -8.29 13.15 -7.10
C PHE A 49 -7.75 13.98 -8.26
N ASP A 50 -7.22 15.16 -7.92
CA ASP A 50 -6.70 16.11 -8.88
C ASP A 50 -5.18 16.09 -8.90
N LEU A 51 -4.59 16.12 -10.09
CA LEU A 51 -3.15 16.17 -10.31
C LEU A 51 -2.79 17.47 -11.04
N ASN A 52 -1.75 18.11 -10.56
CA ASN A 52 -1.20 19.35 -11.13
C ASN A 52 0.31 19.26 -11.42
N ARG A 53 1.02 18.25 -10.88
CA ARG A 53 2.45 18.03 -11.15
C ARG A 53 2.63 17.36 -12.50
N SER A 54 3.54 17.89 -13.32
CA SER A 54 3.84 17.34 -14.66
C SER A 54 4.25 15.87 -14.62
N LYS A 55 5.13 15.47 -13.67
CA LYS A 55 5.57 14.09 -13.49
C LYS A 55 4.40 13.13 -13.16
N SER A 56 3.46 13.56 -12.31
CA SER A 56 2.27 12.75 -11.98
C SER A 56 1.30 12.63 -13.15
N ILE A 57 1.14 13.70 -13.93
CA ILE A 57 0.31 13.72 -15.15
C ILE A 57 0.91 12.78 -16.19
N ALA A 58 2.24 12.84 -16.41
CA ALA A 58 2.95 11.97 -17.33
C ALA A 58 2.83 10.50 -16.94
N ALA A 59 2.95 10.18 -15.65
CA ALA A 59 2.80 8.82 -15.14
C ALA A 59 1.41 8.23 -15.42
N VAL A 60 0.33 9.01 -15.22
CA VAL A 60 -1.04 8.57 -15.55
C VAL A 60 -1.23 8.42 -17.04
N GLN A 61 -0.69 9.34 -17.85
CA GLN A 61 -0.78 9.26 -19.32
C GLN A 61 -0.04 8.02 -19.85
N LYS A 62 1.12 7.70 -19.28
CA LYS A 62 1.88 6.51 -19.63
C LYS A 62 1.12 5.24 -19.25
N ALA A 63 0.58 5.18 -18.04
CA ALA A 63 -0.26 4.07 -17.60
C ALA A 63 -1.43 3.80 -18.55
N LEU A 64 -2.12 4.85 -19.02
CA LEU A 64 -3.22 4.72 -19.99
C LEU A 64 -2.80 4.19 -21.36
N GLN A 65 -1.55 4.38 -21.75
CA GLN A 65 -1.00 3.84 -23.01
C GLN A 65 -0.62 2.36 -22.90
N GLU A 66 -0.43 1.86 -21.68
CA GLU A 66 -0.07 0.48 -21.36
C GLU A 66 -1.32 -0.30 -20.96
N ASP A 67 -1.35 -0.78 -19.74
CA ASP A 67 -2.44 -1.59 -19.19
C ASP A 67 -3.47 -0.79 -18.38
N GLY A 68 -3.24 0.51 -18.22
CA GLY A 68 -4.06 1.42 -17.40
C GLY A 68 -3.86 1.25 -15.90
N LEU A 69 -2.80 0.55 -15.47
CA LEU A 69 -2.45 0.39 -14.07
C LEU A 69 -1.41 1.44 -13.65
N VAL A 70 -1.57 1.96 -12.45
CA VAL A 70 -0.66 2.94 -11.85
C VAL A 70 -0.48 2.60 -10.36
N PHE A 71 0.74 2.73 -9.86
CA PHE A 71 0.99 2.59 -8.43
C PHE A 71 0.74 3.92 -7.72
N LEU A 72 -0.08 3.88 -6.70
CA LEU A 72 -0.45 5.03 -5.88
C LEU A 72 0.15 4.88 -4.49
N VAL A 73 1.02 5.81 -4.12
CA VAL A 73 1.72 5.78 -2.83
C VAL A 73 1.61 7.13 -2.13
N THR A 74 1.40 7.12 -0.82
CA THR A 74 1.26 8.34 -0.03
C THR A 74 2.63 8.91 0.35
N GLN A 75 2.81 10.22 0.22
CA GLN A 75 3.97 10.94 0.75
C GLN A 75 3.89 11.07 2.26
N LYS A 76 5.04 10.94 2.95
CA LYS A 76 5.14 11.21 4.40
C LYS A 76 5.00 12.69 4.70
N ASN A 77 5.65 13.54 3.90
CA ASN A 77 5.52 14.98 3.97
C ASN A 77 4.79 15.50 2.71
N PRO A 78 3.57 16.05 2.84
CA PRO A 78 2.81 16.58 1.71
C PRO A 78 3.46 17.78 1.00
N ASP A 79 4.33 18.51 1.69
CA ASP A 79 4.98 19.71 1.16
C ASP A 79 6.19 19.40 0.26
N GLU A 80 6.68 18.16 0.29
CA GLU A 80 7.79 17.73 -0.57
C GLU A 80 7.35 17.71 -2.04
N GLU A 81 8.09 18.44 -2.87
CA GLU A 81 7.77 18.57 -4.29
C GLU A 81 8.32 17.41 -5.12
N GLU A 82 9.54 16.96 -4.81
CA GLU A 82 10.24 15.87 -5.48
C GLU A 82 10.59 14.74 -4.50
N PRO A 83 9.58 13.95 -4.08
CA PRO A 83 9.79 12.94 -3.05
C PRO A 83 10.76 11.86 -3.52
N GLN A 84 11.71 11.53 -2.65
CA GLN A 84 12.62 10.40 -2.78
C GLN A 84 12.00 9.15 -2.14
N LEU A 85 12.65 8.01 -2.26
CA LEU A 85 12.15 6.74 -1.71
C LEU A 85 11.84 6.83 -0.20
N GLU A 86 12.67 7.54 0.55
CA GLU A 86 12.53 7.77 1.99
C GLU A 86 11.34 8.66 2.37
N ASP A 87 10.88 9.51 1.45
CA ASP A 87 9.74 10.41 1.64
C ASP A 87 8.39 9.73 1.35
N LEU A 88 8.42 8.51 0.88
CA LEU A 88 7.23 7.72 0.55
C LEU A 88 6.95 6.66 1.62
N PHE A 89 5.68 6.32 1.82
CA PHE A 89 5.33 5.12 2.56
C PHE A 89 5.67 3.88 1.71
N ARG A 90 6.08 2.79 2.36
CA ARG A 90 6.43 1.57 1.64
C ARG A 90 5.23 0.84 1.07
N ALA A 91 4.11 0.86 1.78
CA ALA A 91 2.88 0.24 1.30
C ALA A 91 2.07 1.22 0.46
N GLY A 92 1.65 0.78 -0.70
CA GLY A 92 0.80 1.52 -1.63
C GLY A 92 -0.26 0.62 -2.25
N CYS A 93 -0.93 1.13 -3.26
CA CYS A 93 -2.00 0.44 -3.96
C CYS A 93 -1.76 0.49 -5.48
N VAL A 94 -1.78 -0.66 -6.13
CA VAL A 94 -1.95 -0.73 -7.58
C VAL A 94 -3.39 -0.38 -7.90
N ALA A 95 -3.61 0.58 -8.77
CA ALA A 95 -4.94 1.07 -9.10
C ALA A 95 -5.16 1.13 -10.62
N LYS A 96 -6.39 0.85 -11.03
CA LYS A 96 -6.84 0.96 -12.41
C LYS A 96 -7.35 2.37 -12.68
N VAL A 97 -6.79 3.05 -13.67
CA VAL A 97 -7.30 4.33 -14.15
C VAL A 97 -8.59 4.08 -14.92
N LYS A 98 -9.72 4.61 -14.44
CA LYS A 98 -11.04 4.47 -15.07
C LYS A 98 -11.38 5.63 -15.97
N GLN A 99 -11.04 6.85 -15.55
CA GLN A 99 -11.37 8.06 -16.31
C GLN A 99 -10.38 9.18 -16.00
N VAL A 100 -10.08 9.97 -17.01
CA VAL A 100 -9.28 11.19 -16.88
C VAL A 100 -10.06 12.35 -17.50
N SER A 101 -10.20 13.44 -16.77
CA SER A 101 -10.86 14.67 -17.20
C SER A 101 -9.91 15.85 -17.07
N LYS A 102 -9.82 16.67 -18.11
CA LYS A 102 -9.02 17.89 -18.08
C LYS A 102 -9.82 19.01 -17.42
N LEU A 103 -9.21 19.66 -16.45
CA LEU A 103 -9.75 20.85 -15.79
C LEU A 103 -8.96 22.10 -16.22
N PRO A 104 -9.47 23.31 -15.94
CA PRO A 104 -8.70 24.54 -16.14
C PRO A 104 -7.37 24.52 -15.40
N ASN A 105 -6.42 25.39 -15.81
CA ASN A 105 -5.11 25.56 -15.17
C ASN A 105 -4.20 24.32 -15.19
N ASN A 106 -4.28 23.53 -16.27
CA ASN A 106 -3.47 22.32 -16.45
C ASN A 106 -3.63 21.26 -15.34
N ILE A 107 -4.77 21.26 -14.66
CA ILE A 107 -5.13 20.24 -13.68
C ILE A 107 -5.82 19.09 -14.43
N ILE A 108 -5.49 17.86 -14.05
CA ILE A 108 -6.27 16.70 -14.49
C ILE A 108 -6.96 16.05 -13.28
N ARG A 109 -8.22 15.69 -13.46
CA ARG A 109 -8.96 14.86 -12.50
C ARG A 109 -8.94 13.42 -12.98
N VAL A 110 -8.49 12.54 -12.10
CA VAL A 110 -8.34 11.12 -12.37
C VAL A 110 -9.30 10.35 -11.48
N LEU A 111 -10.11 9.46 -12.07
CA LEU A 111 -10.92 8.48 -11.36
C LEU A 111 -10.17 7.15 -11.40
N VAL A 112 -9.93 6.56 -10.26
CA VAL A 112 -9.22 5.28 -10.10
C VAL A 112 -10.02 4.30 -9.28
N GLU A 113 -9.76 3.02 -9.49
CA GLU A 113 -10.21 1.92 -8.65
C GLU A 113 -8.99 1.18 -8.12
N GLY A 114 -8.86 1.05 -6.79
CA GLY A 114 -7.81 0.27 -6.16
C GLY A 114 -7.99 -1.20 -6.48
N VAL A 115 -6.89 -1.86 -6.91
CA VAL A 115 -6.89 -3.26 -7.34
C VAL A 115 -6.24 -4.14 -6.28
N SER A 116 -4.95 -3.91 -5.98
CA SER A 116 -4.19 -4.73 -5.04
C SER A 116 -3.26 -3.87 -4.19
N ARG A 117 -2.83 -4.40 -3.06
CA ARG A 117 -1.74 -3.80 -2.26
C ARG A 117 -0.41 -4.19 -2.87
N ALA A 118 0.55 -3.28 -2.80
CA ALA A 118 1.91 -3.58 -3.19
C ALA A 118 2.91 -2.84 -2.30
N LEU A 119 4.08 -3.43 -2.16
CA LEU A 119 5.23 -2.83 -1.48
C LEU A 119 6.11 -2.10 -2.49
N LEU A 120 6.45 -0.86 -2.18
CA LEU A 120 7.45 -0.09 -2.90
C LEU A 120 8.83 -0.63 -2.55
N LEU A 121 9.51 -1.20 -3.54
CA LEU A 121 10.86 -1.72 -3.39
C LEU A 121 11.92 -0.67 -3.73
N ASP A 122 11.74 -0.02 -4.88
CA ASP A 122 12.73 0.90 -5.43
C ASP A 122 12.08 2.02 -6.24
N LEU A 123 12.80 3.15 -6.34
CA LEU A 123 12.43 4.30 -7.14
C LEU A 123 13.30 4.36 -8.38
N LEU A 124 12.69 4.17 -9.54
CA LEU A 124 13.36 4.14 -10.85
C LEU A 124 13.07 5.44 -11.62
N THR A 125 13.12 6.57 -10.91
CA THR A 125 12.73 7.87 -11.45
C THR A 125 13.59 8.25 -12.65
N ASP A 126 12.96 8.63 -13.74
CA ASP A 126 13.56 9.40 -14.80
C ASP A 126 13.14 10.88 -14.69
N ASP A 127 13.65 11.73 -15.59
CA ASP A 127 13.34 13.16 -15.57
C ASP A 127 11.89 13.47 -15.93
N GLU A 128 11.18 12.54 -16.58
CA GLU A 128 9.85 12.74 -17.12
C GLU A 128 8.74 12.34 -16.14
N MET A 129 8.91 11.24 -15.40
CA MET A 129 7.87 10.69 -14.52
C MET A 129 8.44 9.90 -13.35
N LEU A 130 7.58 9.62 -12.36
CA LEU A 130 7.87 8.71 -11.28
C LEU A 130 7.62 7.28 -11.76
N LYS A 131 8.68 6.46 -11.76
CA LYS A 131 8.64 5.04 -12.07
C LYS A 131 9.16 4.25 -10.87
N VAL A 132 8.55 3.14 -10.57
CA VAL A 132 8.85 2.33 -9.37
C VAL A 132 8.94 0.85 -9.71
N ARG A 133 9.66 0.14 -8.85
CA ARG A 133 9.58 -1.32 -8.73
C ARG A 133 8.76 -1.65 -7.50
N VAL A 134 7.75 -2.47 -7.68
CA VAL A 134 6.83 -2.89 -6.62
C VAL A 134 6.73 -4.41 -6.58
N GLU A 135 6.41 -4.92 -5.40
CA GLU A 135 6.06 -6.32 -5.16
C GLU A 135 4.58 -6.36 -4.75
N GLU A 136 3.74 -7.02 -5.55
CA GLU A 136 2.33 -7.16 -5.21
C GLU A 136 2.19 -8.07 -3.98
N MET A 137 1.46 -7.56 -2.99
CA MET A 137 1.15 -8.34 -1.80
C MET A 137 -0.06 -9.22 -2.12
N PRO A 138 0.05 -10.55 -2.02
CA PRO A 138 -1.11 -11.40 -2.16
C PRO A 138 -2.17 -10.96 -1.14
N GLU A 139 -3.43 -10.92 -1.57
CA GLU A 139 -4.51 -10.89 -0.59
C GLU A 139 -4.37 -12.19 0.19
N GLU A 140 -3.96 -12.07 1.45
CA GLU A 140 -4.13 -13.19 2.37
C GLU A 140 -5.63 -13.41 2.48
N GLU A 141 -6.15 -14.30 1.64
CA GLU A 141 -7.44 -14.90 1.91
C GLU A 141 -7.29 -15.55 3.27
N PHE A 142 -7.92 -14.96 4.25
CA PHE A 142 -8.03 -15.54 5.59
C PHE A 142 -8.89 -16.82 5.44
N HIS A 143 -8.27 -17.85 4.85
CA HIS A 143 -8.82 -19.19 4.83
C HIS A 143 -8.78 -19.66 6.27
N GLY A 144 -9.92 -19.72 6.89
CA GLY A 144 -10.10 -20.16 8.27
C GLY A 144 -9.76 -21.63 8.54
N ASP A 145 -8.92 -22.24 7.72
CA ASP A 145 -8.54 -23.66 7.77
C ASP A 145 -7.22 -23.95 8.53
N GLY A 146 -6.50 -22.94 8.95
CA GLY A 146 -5.41 -23.12 9.91
C GLY A 146 -5.96 -23.09 11.33
N LEU A 147 -5.81 -24.16 12.10
CA LEU A 147 -6.08 -24.31 13.52
C LEU A 147 -6.01 -22.98 14.31
N GLN A 148 -7.01 -22.10 14.11
CA GLN A 148 -7.16 -20.92 14.94
C GLN A 148 -7.49 -21.43 16.34
N THR A 149 -6.56 -21.25 17.26
CA THR A 149 -6.84 -21.55 18.65
C THR A 149 -8.05 -20.72 19.08
N GLU A 150 -8.91 -21.28 19.91
CA GLU A 150 -10.10 -20.59 20.48
C GLU A 150 -9.73 -19.18 20.99
N ASN A 151 -8.52 -19.03 21.51
CA ASN A 151 -7.96 -17.76 21.97
C ASN A 151 -7.73 -16.72 20.83
N GLU A 152 -7.37 -17.14 19.64
CA GLU A 152 -7.17 -16.22 18.50
C GLU A 152 -8.50 -15.72 17.96
N GLN A 153 -9.52 -16.57 17.92
CA GLN A 153 -10.87 -16.15 17.55
C GLN A 153 -11.44 -15.14 18.54
N ILE A 154 -11.32 -15.40 19.85
CA ILE A 154 -11.75 -14.46 20.91
C ILE A 154 -11.03 -13.12 20.77
N ARG A 155 -9.73 -13.15 20.53
CA ARG A 155 -8.93 -11.94 20.34
C ARG A 155 -9.37 -11.14 19.11
N LYS A 156 -9.62 -11.83 17.98
CA LYS A 156 -10.11 -11.22 16.74
C LYS A 156 -11.47 -10.55 16.96
N GLU A 157 -12.42 -11.23 17.59
CA GLU A 157 -13.73 -10.66 17.90
C GLU A 157 -13.65 -9.45 18.83
N ALA A 158 -12.77 -9.50 19.83
CA ALA A 158 -12.54 -8.38 20.73
C ALA A 158 -11.97 -7.16 19.98
N MET A 159 -11.03 -7.36 19.07
CA MET A 159 -10.45 -6.29 18.24
C MET A 159 -11.50 -5.69 17.29
N ILE A 160 -12.33 -6.52 16.65
CA ILE A 160 -13.42 -6.05 15.78
C ILE A 160 -14.40 -5.18 16.56
N ARG A 161 -14.78 -5.61 17.76
CA ARG A 161 -15.71 -4.86 18.64
C ARG A 161 -15.08 -3.51 19.04
N GLN A 162 -13.80 -3.51 19.44
CA GLN A 162 -13.10 -2.28 19.81
C GLN A 162 -13.01 -1.30 18.62
N LEU A 163 -12.71 -1.80 17.43
CA LEU A 163 -12.69 -0.97 16.20
C LEU A 163 -14.07 -0.38 15.90
N ALA A 164 -15.13 -1.17 16.03
CA ALA A 164 -16.51 -0.70 15.81
C ALA A 164 -16.90 0.41 16.81
N GLU A 165 -16.52 0.26 18.07
CA GLU A 165 -16.74 1.29 19.11
C GLU A 165 -15.99 2.57 18.79
N MET A 166 -14.69 2.47 18.46
CA MET A 166 -13.85 3.63 18.10
C MET A 166 -14.39 4.33 16.85
N PHE A 167 -14.84 3.56 15.84
CA PHE A 167 -15.43 4.14 14.63
C PHE A 167 -16.78 4.83 14.93
N GLY A 168 -17.59 4.25 15.80
CA GLY A 168 -18.83 4.87 16.28
C GLY A 168 -18.60 6.18 17.05
N GLU A 169 -17.54 6.27 17.84
CA GLU A 169 -17.13 7.51 18.48
C GLU A 169 -16.63 8.55 17.48
N TYR A 170 -15.78 8.15 16.54
CA TYR A 170 -15.31 9.01 15.46
C TYR A 170 -16.47 9.60 14.65
N GLY A 171 -17.50 8.79 14.33
CA GLY A 171 -18.69 9.23 13.61
C GLY A 171 -19.48 10.34 14.30
N LYS A 172 -19.39 10.47 15.65
CA LYS A 172 -20.04 11.56 16.38
C LYS A 172 -19.41 12.92 16.08
N TYR A 173 -18.11 12.96 15.78
CA TYR A 173 -17.39 14.17 15.40
C TYR A 173 -17.54 14.53 13.92
N TYR A 174 -17.90 13.54 13.09
CA TYR A 174 -18.04 13.68 11.65
C TYR A 174 -19.41 13.16 11.17
N PRO A 175 -20.48 13.96 11.28
CA PRO A 175 -21.86 13.51 11.00
C PRO A 175 -22.09 12.99 9.58
N LYS A 176 -21.18 13.29 8.63
CA LYS A 176 -21.27 12.80 7.25
C LYS A 176 -20.77 11.36 7.05
N VAL A 177 -20.15 10.76 8.06
CA VAL A 177 -19.60 9.39 7.97
C VAL A 177 -20.59 8.34 8.50
N GLY A 178 -21.64 8.76 9.19
CA GLY A 178 -22.62 7.88 9.83
C GLY A 178 -23.99 7.77 9.12
N GLN A 179 -24.06 8.13 7.82
CA GLN A 179 -25.29 7.98 7.02
C GLN A 179 -25.13 6.87 5.99
#